data_2189a2b305062298ddda3c645d1344c9
#
_entry.id   2189a2b305062298ddda3c645d1344c9
#
_cell.length_a   1.000
_cell.length_b   1.000
_cell.length_c   1.000
_cell.angle_alpha   90.00
_cell.angle_beta   90.00
_cell.angle_gamma   90.00
#
_symmetry.space_group_name_H-M   'P 1'
#
loop_
_entity.id
_entity.type
_entity.pdbx_description
1 polymer ?
#
loop_
_entity_poly.entity_id
_entity_poly.type
_entity_poly.pdbx_seq_one_letter_code
_entity_poly.pdbx_strand_id
1 'polypeptide(L)'
;MALLEVKNMGIHFGGLRAVDGFNISIEKGCLYGLIGPNGAGKTTVFNLLTGVYQPTEGTFSLDGENLTGHSTLEISHKGIARTFQNIRLFNKMTVLDNVKVGLNRHVKYNVASGILRLPSYFRDEQKMNEQAKELLEVFDLYAEKDYLASNLPYGKQRKLEIARALATNPKLLLLDEPAAGMNPNETAELMETIRFVRDEFDMTILLIEHDMKLVSGICEELTVLNFGQMLAQGKPADVL
;
A
#
# COMPACT_ATOMS: atom_id res chain seq x y z
N MET A 1 11.89 -13.85 -9.68
CA MET A 1 10.85 -14.77 -9.11
C MET A 1 9.69 -13.90 -8.66
N ALA A 2 8.50 -14.16 -9.18
CA ALA A 2 7.36 -13.31 -8.91
C ALA A 2 7.05 -13.25 -7.41
N LEU A 3 6.85 -12.03 -6.88
CA LEU A 3 6.39 -11.80 -5.52
C LEU A 3 4.87 -11.95 -5.43
N LEU A 4 4.13 -11.33 -6.36
CA LEU A 4 2.68 -11.47 -6.46
C LEU A 4 2.33 -12.24 -7.73
N GLU A 5 1.57 -13.31 -7.60
CA GLU A 5 0.95 -14.02 -8.73
C GLU A 5 -0.57 -14.02 -8.57
N VAL A 6 -1.30 -13.62 -9.59
CA VAL A 6 -2.76 -13.67 -9.67
C VAL A 6 -3.14 -14.48 -10.89
N LYS A 7 -4.00 -15.52 -10.72
CA LYS A 7 -4.40 -16.46 -11.77
C LYS A 7 -5.92 -16.54 -11.89
N ASN A 8 -6.44 -16.10 -13.04
CA ASN A 8 -7.86 -16.14 -13.40
C ASN A 8 -8.78 -15.57 -12.32
N MET A 9 -8.34 -14.52 -11.60
CA MET A 9 -9.09 -13.96 -10.51
C MET A 9 -10.33 -13.22 -11.02
N GLY A 10 -11.50 -13.57 -10.46
CA GLY A 10 -12.78 -12.97 -10.82
C GLY A 10 -13.68 -12.77 -9.62
N ILE A 11 -14.61 -11.80 -9.74
CA ILE A 11 -15.67 -11.58 -8.76
C ILE A 11 -16.95 -11.13 -9.44
N HIS A 12 -18.06 -11.72 -8.96
CA HIS A 12 -19.41 -11.41 -9.42
C HIS A 12 -20.23 -10.79 -8.28
N PHE A 13 -20.95 -9.71 -8.59
CA PHE A 13 -21.97 -9.13 -7.70
C PHE A 13 -23.33 -9.31 -8.35
N GLY A 14 -24.07 -10.33 -7.94
CA GLY A 14 -25.29 -10.73 -8.64
C GLY A 14 -25.01 -11.08 -10.10
N GLY A 15 -25.62 -10.36 -11.05
CA GLY A 15 -25.39 -10.56 -12.49
C GLY A 15 -24.21 -9.78 -13.08
N LEU A 16 -23.53 -8.93 -12.29
CA LEU A 16 -22.42 -8.10 -12.75
C LEU A 16 -21.08 -8.78 -12.50
N ARG A 17 -20.30 -9.05 -13.55
CA ARG A 17 -18.88 -9.42 -13.45
C ARG A 17 -18.05 -8.14 -13.29
N ALA A 18 -17.63 -7.85 -12.06
CA ALA A 18 -16.85 -6.67 -11.75
C ALA A 18 -15.35 -6.83 -12.08
N VAL A 19 -14.85 -8.06 -11.99
CA VAL A 19 -13.53 -8.48 -12.49
C VAL A 19 -13.70 -9.88 -13.10
N ASP A 20 -13.11 -10.12 -14.25
CA ASP A 20 -13.24 -11.36 -15.02
C ASP A 20 -11.88 -11.79 -15.57
N GLY A 21 -11.40 -12.95 -15.12
CA GLY A 21 -10.18 -13.57 -15.63
C GLY A 21 -8.90 -12.73 -15.46
N PHE A 22 -8.78 -11.98 -14.36
CA PHE A 22 -7.64 -11.11 -14.09
C PHE A 22 -6.38 -11.92 -13.78
N ASN A 23 -5.30 -11.63 -14.51
CA ASN A 23 -4.01 -12.31 -14.40
C ASN A 23 -2.89 -11.29 -14.35
N ILE A 24 -2.08 -11.27 -13.28
CA ILE A 24 -0.83 -10.52 -13.23
C ILE A 24 0.27 -11.30 -12.51
N SER A 25 1.50 -11.00 -12.86
CA SER A 25 2.70 -11.47 -12.17
C SER A 25 3.61 -10.29 -11.93
N ILE A 26 3.96 -10.00 -10.67
CA ILE A 26 4.79 -8.86 -10.30
C ILE A 26 6.06 -9.39 -9.65
N GLU A 27 7.20 -9.05 -10.22
CA GLU A 27 8.52 -9.39 -9.67
C GLU A 27 8.82 -8.55 -8.43
N LYS A 28 9.69 -9.08 -7.56
CA LYS A 28 10.14 -8.38 -6.36
C LYS A 28 10.88 -7.08 -6.74
N GLY A 29 10.61 -5.99 -6.02
CA GLY A 29 11.20 -4.67 -6.25
C GLY A 29 10.62 -3.91 -7.45
N CYS A 30 9.65 -4.48 -8.18
CA CYS A 30 9.00 -3.83 -9.31
C CYS A 30 7.98 -2.78 -8.86
N LEU A 31 7.92 -1.66 -9.57
CA LEU A 31 6.85 -0.67 -9.49
C LEU A 31 5.88 -0.89 -10.63
N TYR A 32 4.73 -1.47 -10.32
CA TYR A 32 3.73 -1.93 -11.28
C TYR A 32 2.49 -1.04 -11.26
N GLY A 33 1.97 -0.68 -12.44
CA GLY A 33 0.77 0.14 -12.61
C GLY A 33 -0.47 -0.67 -12.97
N LEU A 34 -1.60 -0.37 -12.34
CA LEU A 34 -2.93 -0.84 -12.75
C LEU A 34 -3.76 0.37 -13.15
N ILE A 35 -4.01 0.53 -14.44
CA ILE A 35 -4.68 1.70 -15.00
C ILE A 35 -6.01 1.32 -15.68
N GLY A 36 -6.80 2.33 -16.00
CA GLY A 36 -8.08 2.16 -16.69
C GLY A 36 -9.09 3.25 -16.30
N PRO A 37 -10.22 3.36 -16.98
CA PRO A 37 -11.25 4.34 -16.67
C PRO A 37 -11.91 4.11 -15.31
N ASN A 38 -12.68 5.09 -14.84
CA ASN A 38 -13.49 4.92 -13.64
C ASN A 38 -14.51 3.80 -13.85
N GLY A 39 -14.67 2.94 -12.84
CA GLY A 39 -15.52 1.74 -12.95
C GLY A 39 -14.88 0.55 -13.69
N ALA A 40 -13.62 0.64 -14.12
CA ALA A 40 -12.94 -0.47 -14.79
C ALA A 40 -12.70 -1.71 -13.92
N GLY A 41 -12.85 -1.62 -12.60
CA GLY A 41 -12.62 -2.72 -11.66
C GLY A 41 -11.32 -2.63 -10.85
N LYS A 42 -10.51 -1.57 -11.02
CA LYS A 42 -9.20 -1.41 -10.34
C LYS A 42 -9.29 -1.53 -8.82
N THR A 43 -10.17 -0.75 -8.19
CA THR A 43 -10.39 -0.80 -6.73
C THR A 43 -10.97 -2.15 -6.29
N THR A 44 -11.73 -2.82 -7.16
CA THR A 44 -12.22 -4.19 -6.91
C THR A 44 -11.06 -5.18 -6.85
N VAL A 45 -10.08 -5.08 -7.76
CA VAL A 45 -8.84 -5.88 -7.70
C VAL A 45 -8.10 -5.64 -6.38
N PHE A 46 -7.94 -4.38 -5.95
CA PHE A 46 -7.32 -4.08 -4.65
C PHE A 46 -8.11 -4.67 -3.47
N ASN A 47 -9.44 -4.62 -3.52
CA ASN A 47 -10.30 -5.21 -2.50
C ASN A 47 -10.16 -6.74 -2.44
N LEU A 48 -9.96 -7.41 -3.59
CA LEU A 48 -9.67 -8.83 -3.67
C LEU A 48 -8.29 -9.16 -3.07
N LEU A 49 -7.25 -8.44 -3.47
CA LEU A 49 -5.87 -8.64 -2.97
C LEU A 49 -5.71 -8.33 -1.48
N THR A 50 -6.62 -7.54 -0.90
CA THR A 50 -6.61 -7.20 0.54
C THR A 50 -7.62 -7.99 1.37
N GLY A 51 -8.37 -8.94 0.75
CA GLY A 51 -9.35 -9.77 1.45
C GLY A 51 -10.61 -9.04 1.93
N VAL A 52 -10.83 -7.79 1.46
CA VAL A 52 -12.10 -7.07 1.67
C VAL A 52 -13.23 -7.76 0.91
N TYR A 53 -12.91 -8.26 -0.28
CA TYR A 53 -13.77 -9.16 -1.04
C TYR A 53 -13.08 -10.50 -1.22
N GLN A 54 -13.89 -11.57 -1.28
CA GLN A 54 -13.38 -12.88 -1.63
C GLN A 54 -13.62 -13.13 -3.13
N PRO A 55 -12.62 -13.63 -3.88
CA PRO A 55 -12.81 -13.97 -5.28
C PRO A 55 -13.82 -15.11 -5.41
N THR A 56 -14.67 -15.04 -6.43
CA THR A 56 -15.57 -16.14 -6.80
C THR A 56 -14.87 -17.18 -7.66
N GLU A 57 -13.81 -16.75 -8.37
CA GLU A 57 -13.01 -17.58 -9.26
C GLU A 57 -11.54 -17.19 -9.13
N GLY A 58 -10.64 -18.14 -9.44
CA GLY A 58 -9.21 -17.92 -9.48
C GLY A 58 -8.55 -17.84 -8.11
N THR A 59 -7.26 -17.51 -8.14
CA THR A 59 -6.41 -17.50 -6.93
C THR A 59 -5.37 -16.39 -7.01
N PHE A 60 -4.85 -16.00 -5.84
CA PHE A 60 -3.64 -15.18 -5.80
C PHE A 60 -2.69 -15.68 -4.70
N SER A 61 -1.41 -15.48 -4.93
CA SER A 61 -0.35 -15.85 -4.00
C SER A 61 0.67 -14.73 -3.84
N LEU A 62 1.23 -14.62 -2.64
CA LEU A 62 2.32 -13.71 -2.30
C LEU A 62 3.53 -14.53 -1.86
N ASP A 63 4.68 -14.33 -2.52
CA ASP A 63 5.93 -15.04 -2.20
C ASP A 63 5.74 -16.58 -2.19
N GLY A 64 4.96 -17.08 -3.16
CA GLY A 64 4.61 -18.49 -3.32
C GLY A 64 3.52 -19.03 -2.37
N GLU A 65 3.07 -18.26 -1.40
CA GLU A 65 2.00 -18.64 -0.47
C GLU A 65 0.62 -18.21 -1.01
N ASN A 66 -0.31 -19.16 -1.15
CA ASN A 66 -1.68 -18.85 -1.58
C ASN A 66 -2.43 -18.11 -0.46
N LEU A 67 -2.93 -16.91 -0.78
CA LEU A 67 -3.67 -16.05 0.14
C LEU A 67 -5.18 -15.99 -0.18
N THR A 68 -5.63 -16.73 -1.17
CA THR A 68 -7.05 -16.77 -1.55
C THR A 68 -7.90 -17.29 -0.39
N GLY A 69 -8.95 -16.56 -0.04
CA GLY A 69 -9.82 -16.93 1.07
C GLY A 69 -9.37 -16.47 2.46
N HIS A 70 -8.17 -15.87 2.58
CA HIS A 70 -7.70 -15.32 3.85
C HIS A 70 -8.44 -14.01 4.21
N SER A 71 -8.55 -13.74 5.50
CA SER A 71 -9.10 -12.48 6.01
C SER A 71 -8.12 -11.33 5.77
N THR A 72 -8.64 -10.08 5.79
CA THR A 72 -7.83 -8.86 5.67
C THR A 72 -6.69 -8.81 6.70
N LEU A 73 -6.94 -9.27 7.93
CA LEU A 73 -5.93 -9.32 8.98
C LEU A 73 -4.80 -10.31 8.64
N GLU A 74 -5.14 -11.50 8.19
CA GLU A 74 -4.17 -12.53 7.78
C GLU A 74 -3.34 -12.04 6.59
N ILE A 75 -3.97 -11.50 5.54
CA ILE A 75 -3.29 -10.94 4.36
C ILE A 75 -2.34 -9.81 4.77
N SER A 76 -2.79 -8.90 5.63
CA SER A 76 -1.90 -7.89 6.19
C SER A 76 -0.71 -8.53 6.89
N HIS A 77 -0.91 -9.57 7.71
CA HIS A 77 0.15 -10.30 8.41
C HIS A 77 1.11 -11.04 7.45
N LYS A 78 0.69 -11.38 6.25
CA LYS A 78 1.55 -11.99 5.22
C LYS A 78 2.39 -10.97 4.47
N GLY A 79 2.11 -9.68 4.64
CA GLY A 79 2.95 -8.60 4.14
C GLY A 79 2.33 -7.79 3.01
N ILE A 80 1.01 -7.72 2.89
CA ILE A 80 0.34 -6.75 2.02
C ILE A 80 -0.13 -5.56 2.85
N ALA A 81 0.32 -4.35 2.50
CA ALA A 81 -0.18 -3.10 3.05
C ALA A 81 -0.86 -2.27 1.95
N ARG A 82 -1.85 -1.45 2.32
CA ARG A 82 -2.58 -0.59 1.39
C ARG A 82 -2.77 0.80 1.97
N THR A 83 -2.55 1.82 1.14
CA THR A 83 -3.08 3.16 1.35
C THR A 83 -4.45 3.29 0.68
N PHE A 84 -5.17 4.37 0.94
CA PHE A 84 -6.51 4.58 0.40
C PHE A 84 -6.54 5.89 -0.39
N GLN A 85 -7.44 5.99 -1.37
CA GLN A 85 -7.65 7.22 -2.15
C GLN A 85 -7.89 8.42 -1.22
N ASN A 86 -8.81 8.30 -0.26
CA ASN A 86 -8.97 9.27 0.80
C ASN A 86 -8.01 8.94 1.95
N ILE A 87 -7.14 9.87 2.32
CA ILE A 87 -6.18 9.70 3.40
C ILE A 87 -6.88 9.25 4.70
N ARG A 88 -6.41 8.12 5.26
CA ARG A 88 -6.96 7.51 6.48
C ARG A 88 -5.96 7.58 7.62
N LEU A 89 -5.64 8.79 8.08
CA LEU A 89 -4.83 9.01 9.27
C LEU A 89 -5.68 9.05 10.54
N PHE A 90 -5.04 8.77 11.67
CA PHE A 90 -5.61 9.05 12.98
C PHE A 90 -5.44 10.54 13.28
N ASN A 91 -6.40 11.34 12.86
CA ASN A 91 -6.34 12.80 12.83
C ASN A 91 -6.08 13.45 14.19
N LYS A 92 -6.50 12.81 15.29
CA LYS A 92 -6.33 13.28 16.68
C LYS A 92 -5.07 12.72 17.35
N MET A 93 -4.27 11.94 16.64
CA MET A 93 -2.97 11.45 17.10
C MET A 93 -1.86 12.28 16.50
N THR A 94 -0.70 12.26 17.14
CA THR A 94 0.51 12.91 16.59
C THR A 94 1.01 12.21 15.34
N VAL A 95 1.87 12.87 14.59
CA VAL A 95 2.58 12.31 13.44
C VAL A 95 3.38 11.07 13.88
N LEU A 96 4.10 11.16 15.00
CA LEU A 96 4.86 10.04 15.57
C LEU A 96 3.95 8.86 15.95
N ASP A 97 2.83 9.14 16.63
CA ASP A 97 1.92 8.08 17.07
C ASP A 97 1.24 7.37 15.90
N ASN A 98 0.95 8.08 14.79
CA ASN A 98 0.44 7.46 13.58
C ASN A 98 1.40 6.37 13.04
N VAL A 99 2.70 6.65 13.00
CA VAL A 99 3.72 5.65 12.57
C VAL A 99 3.82 4.50 13.58
N LYS A 100 3.82 4.82 14.89
CA LYS A 100 3.85 3.81 15.96
C LYS A 100 2.70 2.81 15.90
N VAL A 101 1.50 3.23 15.46
CA VAL A 101 0.38 2.29 15.23
C VAL A 101 0.75 1.20 14.21
N GLY A 102 1.46 1.56 13.13
CA GLY A 102 1.96 0.59 12.16
C GLY A 102 2.99 -0.39 12.77
N LEU A 103 3.92 0.14 13.57
CA LEU A 103 4.96 -0.65 14.26
C LEU A 103 4.40 -1.58 15.34
N ASN A 104 3.25 -1.26 15.92
CA ASN A 104 2.65 -2.03 17.02
C ASN A 104 2.43 -3.51 16.67
N ARG A 105 2.32 -3.84 15.39
CA ARG A 105 2.26 -5.22 14.88
C ARG A 105 3.46 -6.08 15.30
N HIS A 106 4.63 -5.46 15.49
CA HIS A 106 5.89 -6.15 15.79
C HIS A 106 6.20 -6.23 17.29
N VAL A 107 5.34 -5.65 18.12
CA VAL A 107 5.49 -5.63 19.58
C VAL A 107 5.30 -7.04 20.14
N LYS A 108 6.20 -7.44 21.04
CA LYS A 108 6.23 -8.78 21.64
C LYS A 108 5.71 -8.83 23.07
N TYR A 109 5.57 -7.68 23.75
CA TYR A 109 5.01 -7.67 25.11
C TYR A 109 3.49 -7.97 25.09
N ASN A 110 3.03 -8.69 26.10
CA ASN A 110 1.60 -8.96 26.28
C ASN A 110 0.91 -7.86 27.10
N VAL A 111 -0.41 -7.88 27.15
CA VAL A 111 -1.23 -6.89 27.85
C VAL A 111 -0.84 -6.78 29.33
N ALA A 112 -0.51 -7.90 30.00
CA ALA A 112 -0.08 -7.90 31.39
C ALA A 112 1.24 -7.14 31.60
N SER A 113 2.21 -7.32 30.68
CA SER A 113 3.48 -6.57 30.72
C SER A 113 3.28 -5.07 30.52
N GLY A 114 2.31 -4.67 29.68
CA GLY A 114 1.94 -3.27 29.48
C GLY A 114 1.30 -2.64 30.72
N ILE A 115 0.34 -3.33 31.33
CA ILE A 115 -0.34 -2.87 32.55
C ILE A 115 0.64 -2.74 33.71
N LEU A 116 1.49 -3.76 33.92
CA LEU A 116 2.46 -3.79 35.02
C LEU A 116 3.73 -2.98 34.71
N ARG A 117 3.84 -2.37 33.53
CA ARG A 117 5.00 -1.59 33.08
C ARG A 117 6.34 -2.29 33.34
N LEU A 118 6.42 -3.58 32.91
CA LEU A 118 7.63 -4.35 33.09
C LEU A 118 8.79 -3.80 32.23
N PRO A 119 10.07 -4.11 32.55
CA PRO A 119 11.23 -3.65 31.77
C PRO A 119 11.14 -4.00 30.27
N SER A 120 10.51 -5.12 29.90
CA SER A 120 10.25 -5.51 28.50
C SER A 120 9.36 -4.50 27.78
N TYR A 121 8.34 -3.97 28.44
CA TYR A 121 7.47 -2.94 27.89
C TYR A 121 8.27 -1.66 27.53
N PHE A 122 9.07 -1.13 28.46
CA PHE A 122 9.86 0.08 28.21
C PHE A 122 10.87 -0.10 27.07
N ARG A 123 11.52 -1.26 27.01
CA ARG A 123 12.49 -1.57 25.95
C ARG A 123 11.81 -1.62 24.56
N ASP A 124 10.67 -2.29 24.44
CA ASP A 124 9.96 -2.41 23.19
C ASP A 124 9.35 -1.05 22.76
N GLU A 125 8.82 -0.24 23.71
CA GLU A 125 8.35 1.12 23.45
C GLU A 125 9.48 2.04 22.98
N GLN A 126 10.67 1.96 23.60
CA GLN A 126 11.83 2.74 23.19
C GLN A 126 12.26 2.35 21.77
N LYS A 127 12.35 1.06 21.46
CA LYS A 127 12.69 0.57 20.12
C LYS A 127 11.69 1.05 19.09
N MET A 128 10.39 0.97 19.39
CA MET A 128 9.32 1.44 18.53
C MET A 128 9.41 2.96 18.29
N ASN A 129 9.74 3.75 19.34
CA ASN A 129 9.97 5.18 19.20
C ASN A 129 11.15 5.51 18.28
N GLU A 130 12.26 4.78 18.41
CA GLU A 130 13.44 4.97 17.57
C GLU A 130 13.14 4.63 16.11
N GLN A 131 12.53 3.49 15.85
CA GLN A 131 12.12 3.10 14.49
C GLN A 131 11.10 4.07 13.87
N ALA A 132 10.14 4.58 14.67
CA ALA A 132 9.19 5.57 14.17
C ALA A 132 9.88 6.89 13.81
N LYS A 133 10.87 7.33 14.59
CA LYS A 133 11.66 8.54 14.29
C LYS A 133 12.48 8.37 13.03
N GLU A 134 13.18 7.23 12.87
CA GLU A 134 13.95 6.91 11.66
C GLU A 134 13.05 6.97 10.42
N LEU A 135 11.86 6.36 10.46
CA LEU A 135 10.90 6.46 9.35
C LEU A 135 10.46 7.92 9.09
N LEU A 136 10.22 8.71 10.13
CA LEU A 136 9.84 10.11 9.97
C LEU A 136 10.98 10.97 9.39
N GLU A 137 12.24 10.66 9.69
CA GLU A 137 13.40 11.32 9.08
C GLU A 137 13.47 11.02 7.58
N VAL A 138 13.29 9.75 7.20
CA VAL A 138 13.23 9.28 5.81
C VAL A 138 12.19 10.04 4.98
N PHE A 139 11.03 10.37 5.56
CA PHE A 139 9.93 11.07 4.89
C PHE A 139 9.95 12.59 5.06
N ASP A 140 10.99 13.15 5.70
CA ASP A 140 11.09 14.59 6.03
C ASP A 140 9.88 15.08 6.87
N LEU A 141 9.50 14.27 7.86
CA LEU A 141 8.38 14.53 8.78
C LEU A 141 8.81 14.61 10.25
N TYR A 142 10.12 14.45 10.55
CA TYR A 142 10.60 14.41 11.93
C TYR A 142 10.38 15.73 12.67
N ALA A 143 10.51 16.86 11.98
CA ALA A 143 10.30 18.19 12.56
C ALA A 143 8.85 18.37 13.09
N GLU A 144 7.88 17.71 12.45
CA GLU A 144 6.47 17.77 12.81
C GLU A 144 5.99 16.57 13.65
N LYS A 145 6.89 15.76 14.20
CA LYS A 145 6.55 14.51 14.92
C LYS A 145 5.52 14.68 16.03
N ASP A 146 5.51 15.84 16.69
CA ASP A 146 4.63 16.15 17.81
C ASP A 146 3.33 16.90 17.38
N TYR A 147 3.20 17.25 16.09
CA TYR A 147 1.99 17.86 15.55
C TYR A 147 0.88 16.83 15.41
N LEU A 148 -0.38 17.27 15.52
CA LEU A 148 -1.51 16.42 15.14
C LEU A 148 -1.47 16.17 13.63
N ALA A 149 -1.76 14.95 13.22
CA ALA A 149 -1.77 14.57 11.80
C ALA A 149 -2.71 15.45 10.95
N SER A 150 -3.84 15.92 11.56
CA SER A 150 -4.76 16.85 10.92
C SER A 150 -4.17 18.21 10.59
N ASN A 151 -3.08 18.61 11.23
CA ASN A 151 -2.45 19.92 11.06
C ASN A 151 -1.39 19.95 9.96
N LEU A 152 -1.07 18.78 9.38
CA LEU A 152 -0.14 18.69 8.26
C LEU A 152 -0.78 19.17 6.95
N PRO A 153 -0.01 19.80 6.04
CA PRO A 153 -0.41 19.98 4.65
C PRO A 153 -0.74 18.64 3.98
N TYR A 154 -1.60 18.66 2.95
CA TYR A 154 -2.12 17.44 2.31
C TYR A 154 -1.00 16.51 1.79
N GLY A 155 0.02 17.05 1.12
CA GLY A 155 1.17 16.26 0.66
C GLY A 155 1.93 15.58 1.81
N LYS A 156 2.12 16.26 2.95
CA LYS A 156 2.74 15.67 4.15
C LYS A 156 1.85 14.61 4.82
N GLN A 157 0.52 14.80 4.77
CA GLN A 157 -0.41 13.76 5.25
C GLN A 157 -0.29 12.48 4.40
N ARG A 158 -0.14 12.60 3.07
CA ARG A 158 0.08 11.45 2.19
C ARG A 158 1.41 10.76 2.48
N LYS A 159 2.50 11.52 2.66
CA LYS A 159 3.79 10.95 3.08
C LYS A 159 3.67 10.20 4.41
N LEU A 160 2.95 10.74 5.38
CA LEU A 160 2.70 10.09 6.67
C LEU A 160 1.89 8.79 6.52
N GLU A 161 0.88 8.76 5.64
CA GLU A 161 0.11 7.55 5.37
C GLU A 161 0.98 6.43 4.78
N ILE A 162 1.88 6.76 3.85
CA ILE A 162 2.86 5.82 3.28
C ILE A 162 3.84 5.35 4.37
N ALA A 163 4.40 6.26 5.16
CA ALA A 163 5.30 5.93 6.27
C ALA A 163 4.64 4.96 7.27
N ARG A 164 3.36 5.19 7.63
CA ARG A 164 2.60 4.28 8.49
C ARG A 164 2.37 2.92 7.86
N ALA A 165 2.12 2.87 6.55
CA ALA A 165 1.99 1.59 5.84
C ALA A 165 3.31 0.82 5.83
N LEU A 166 4.44 1.49 5.57
CA LEU A 166 5.79 0.90 5.63
C LEU A 166 6.18 0.43 7.04
N ALA A 167 5.71 1.10 8.09
CA ALA A 167 5.93 0.70 9.46
C ALA A 167 5.40 -0.72 9.77
N THR A 168 4.46 -1.23 8.97
CA THR A 168 4.01 -2.64 9.08
C THR A 168 5.00 -3.64 8.49
N ASN A 169 6.12 -3.18 7.90
CA ASN A 169 7.12 -3.98 7.19
C ASN A 169 6.50 -4.89 6.11
N PRO A 170 5.81 -4.32 5.13
CA PRO A 170 5.14 -5.10 4.09
C PRO A 170 6.15 -5.64 3.07
N LYS A 171 5.76 -6.69 2.32
CA LYS A 171 6.44 -7.16 1.11
C LYS A 171 5.90 -6.47 -0.14
N LEU A 172 4.60 -6.16 -0.13
CA LEU A 172 3.85 -5.52 -1.21
C LEU A 172 3.08 -4.32 -0.67
N LEU A 173 3.32 -3.16 -1.26
CA LEU A 173 2.59 -1.92 -0.95
C LEU A 173 1.60 -1.60 -2.08
N LEU A 174 0.33 -1.51 -1.75
CA LEU A 174 -0.74 -1.12 -2.65
C LEU A 174 -1.05 0.37 -2.47
N LEU A 175 -0.85 1.17 -3.51
CA LEU A 175 -1.13 2.61 -3.53
C LEU A 175 -2.37 2.90 -4.38
N ASP A 176 -3.44 3.37 -3.76
CA ASP A 176 -4.74 3.62 -4.40
C ASP A 176 -4.91 5.11 -4.69
N GLU A 177 -4.68 5.53 -5.95
CA GLU A 177 -4.74 6.90 -6.44
C GLU A 177 -4.02 7.90 -5.51
N PRO A 178 -2.72 7.69 -5.22
CA PRO A 178 -2.01 8.48 -4.22
C PRO A 178 -1.85 9.96 -4.60
N ALA A 179 -1.90 10.31 -5.89
CA ALA A 179 -1.80 11.70 -6.36
C ALA A 179 -3.16 12.42 -6.44
N ALA A 180 -4.26 11.76 -6.07
CA ALA A 180 -5.58 12.37 -6.15
C ALA A 180 -5.67 13.69 -5.36
N GLY A 181 -6.06 14.79 -6.01
CA GLY A 181 -6.20 16.11 -5.40
C GLY A 181 -4.91 16.89 -5.22
N MET A 182 -3.78 16.39 -5.70
CA MET A 182 -2.48 17.07 -5.63
C MET A 182 -2.27 18.02 -6.82
N ASN A 183 -1.53 19.10 -6.59
CA ASN A 183 -1.02 19.95 -7.66
C ASN A 183 0.20 19.29 -8.33
N PRO A 184 0.65 19.81 -9.52
CA PRO A 184 1.77 19.20 -10.26
C PRO A 184 3.09 19.10 -9.47
N ASN A 185 3.39 20.06 -8.59
CA ASN A 185 4.60 20.03 -7.78
C ASN A 185 4.51 18.94 -6.70
N GLU A 186 3.38 18.87 -6.01
CA GLU A 186 3.12 17.82 -5.02
C GLU A 186 3.14 16.41 -5.66
N THR A 187 2.60 16.28 -6.87
CA THR A 187 2.66 15.03 -7.65
C THR A 187 4.11 14.64 -7.96
N ALA A 188 4.95 15.60 -8.38
CA ALA A 188 6.37 15.36 -8.64
C ALA A 188 7.12 14.92 -7.37
N GLU A 189 6.90 15.58 -6.24
CA GLU A 189 7.47 15.17 -4.94
C GLU A 189 6.99 13.77 -4.51
N LEU A 190 5.71 13.45 -4.76
CA LEU A 190 5.17 12.12 -4.47
C LEU A 190 5.84 11.05 -5.34
N MET A 191 6.06 11.31 -6.64
CA MET A 191 6.77 10.40 -7.54
C MET A 191 8.18 10.09 -7.03
N GLU A 192 8.92 11.12 -6.60
CA GLU A 192 10.24 10.95 -6.00
C GLU A 192 10.17 10.12 -4.70
N THR A 193 9.17 10.39 -3.86
CA THR A 193 8.93 9.63 -2.63
C THR A 193 8.64 8.15 -2.93
N ILE A 194 7.81 7.85 -3.93
CA ILE A 194 7.47 6.47 -4.31
C ILE A 194 8.71 5.73 -4.85
N ARG A 195 9.51 6.38 -5.72
CA ARG A 195 10.79 5.82 -6.20
C ARG A 195 11.75 5.55 -5.04
N PHE A 196 11.92 6.54 -4.17
CA PHE A 196 12.76 6.41 -2.99
C PHE A 196 12.33 5.22 -2.10
N VAL A 197 11.01 5.08 -1.84
CA VAL A 197 10.47 3.95 -1.08
C VAL A 197 10.79 2.61 -1.76
N ARG A 198 10.63 2.52 -3.08
CA ARG A 198 10.99 1.32 -3.82
C ARG A 198 12.46 0.97 -3.65
N ASP A 199 13.35 1.95 -3.86
CA ASP A 199 14.78 1.73 -3.94
C ASP A 199 15.40 1.49 -2.55
N GLU A 200 15.05 2.30 -1.55
CA GLU A 200 15.64 2.23 -0.21
C GLU A 200 15.12 1.02 0.60
N PHE A 201 13.85 0.65 0.41
CA PHE A 201 13.24 -0.45 1.15
C PHE A 201 13.12 -1.75 0.34
N ASP A 202 13.70 -1.83 -0.88
CA ASP A 202 13.52 -2.98 -1.81
C ASP A 202 12.04 -3.36 -1.95
N MET A 203 11.17 -2.32 -2.03
CA MET A 203 9.73 -2.45 -1.95
C MET A 203 9.12 -2.78 -3.30
N THR A 204 8.26 -3.80 -3.33
CA THR A 204 7.38 -4.04 -4.47
C THR A 204 6.12 -3.19 -4.31
N ILE A 205 5.77 -2.43 -5.34
CA ILE A 205 4.64 -1.50 -5.29
C ILE A 205 3.68 -1.80 -6.43
N LEU A 206 2.39 -1.94 -6.11
CA LEU A 206 1.29 -1.95 -7.09
C LEU A 206 0.48 -0.67 -6.92
N LEU A 207 0.46 0.15 -7.98
CA LEU A 207 -0.12 1.48 -8.02
C LEU A 207 -1.38 1.51 -8.89
N ILE A 208 -2.49 1.99 -8.35
CA ILE A 208 -3.63 2.45 -9.16
C ILE A 208 -3.49 3.93 -9.39
N GLU A 209 -3.50 4.35 -10.65
CA GLU A 209 -3.49 5.75 -11.04
C GLU A 209 -4.20 5.97 -12.38
N HIS A 210 -4.60 7.21 -12.61
CA HIS A 210 -5.19 7.68 -13.88
C HIS A 210 -4.37 8.83 -14.49
N ASP A 211 -3.37 9.36 -13.79
CA ASP A 211 -2.41 10.31 -14.34
C ASP A 211 -1.34 9.55 -15.15
N MET A 212 -1.45 9.63 -16.48
CA MET A 212 -0.53 8.93 -17.39
C MET A 212 0.91 9.44 -17.29
N LYS A 213 1.14 10.71 -16.90
CA LYS A 213 2.50 11.24 -16.71
C LYS A 213 3.16 10.60 -15.48
N LEU A 214 2.40 10.45 -14.40
CA LEU A 214 2.88 9.75 -13.22
C LEU A 214 3.19 8.30 -13.55
N VAL A 215 2.23 7.58 -14.14
CA VAL A 215 2.37 6.15 -14.46
C VAL A 215 3.56 5.91 -15.40
N SER A 216 3.65 6.63 -16.52
CA SER A 216 4.76 6.48 -17.49
C SER A 216 6.11 6.92 -16.91
N GLY A 217 6.08 7.81 -15.91
CA GLY A 217 7.28 8.30 -15.27
C GLY A 217 7.91 7.36 -14.24
N ILE A 218 7.12 6.50 -13.59
CA ILE A 218 7.63 5.67 -12.48
C ILE A 218 7.38 4.17 -12.63
N CYS A 219 6.34 3.73 -13.35
CA CYS A 219 6.05 2.31 -13.49
C CYS A 219 6.97 1.63 -14.52
N GLU A 220 7.44 0.44 -14.19
CA GLU A 220 8.25 -0.41 -15.08
C GLU A 220 7.36 -1.24 -15.99
N GLU A 221 6.24 -1.70 -15.46
CA GLU A 221 5.20 -2.43 -16.18
C GLU A 221 3.82 -1.93 -15.75
N LEU A 222 2.83 -2.16 -16.59
CA LEU A 222 1.44 -1.83 -16.29
C LEU A 222 0.45 -2.80 -16.92
N THR A 223 -0.73 -2.85 -16.34
CA THR A 223 -1.92 -3.51 -16.90
C THR A 223 -3.03 -2.47 -17.10
N VAL A 224 -3.65 -2.50 -18.27
CA VAL A 224 -4.86 -1.71 -18.57
C VAL A 224 -6.09 -2.57 -18.31
N LEU A 225 -6.95 -2.09 -17.43
CA LEU A 225 -8.22 -2.72 -17.10
C LEU A 225 -9.39 -1.92 -17.69
N ASN A 226 -10.39 -2.60 -18.27
CA ASN A 226 -11.62 -1.97 -18.73
C ASN A 226 -12.79 -2.94 -18.54
N PHE A 227 -13.87 -2.47 -17.92
CA PHE A 227 -15.07 -3.28 -17.62
C PHE A 227 -14.72 -4.66 -16.98
N GLY A 228 -13.78 -4.69 -16.05
CA GLY A 228 -13.36 -5.89 -15.35
C GLY A 228 -12.40 -6.82 -16.13
N GLN A 229 -12.09 -6.51 -17.38
CA GLN A 229 -11.22 -7.32 -18.24
C GLN A 229 -9.89 -6.63 -18.53
N MET A 230 -8.84 -7.43 -18.68
CA MET A 230 -7.52 -6.93 -19.08
C MET A 230 -7.53 -6.64 -20.59
N LEU A 231 -7.16 -5.40 -20.96
CA LEU A 231 -7.03 -5.01 -22.38
C LEU A 231 -5.60 -5.15 -22.88
N ALA A 232 -4.61 -4.76 -22.06
CA ALA A 232 -3.21 -4.79 -22.43
C ALA A 232 -2.35 -4.93 -21.16
N GLN A 233 -1.15 -5.45 -21.34
CA GLN A 233 -0.13 -5.57 -20.30
C GLN A 233 1.25 -5.42 -20.93
N GLY A 234 2.17 -4.70 -20.29
CA GLY A 234 3.52 -4.51 -20.75
C GLY A 234 4.18 -3.26 -20.21
N LYS A 235 5.27 -2.83 -20.83
CA LYS A 235 5.94 -1.59 -20.47
C LYS A 235 5.07 -0.38 -20.83
N PRO A 236 5.15 0.74 -20.08
CA PRO A 236 4.37 1.95 -20.39
C PRO A 236 4.48 2.41 -21.85
N ALA A 237 5.69 2.36 -22.43
CA ALA A 237 5.94 2.78 -23.83
C ALA A 237 5.25 1.89 -24.88
N ASP A 238 4.91 0.65 -24.55
CA ASP A 238 4.28 -0.30 -25.46
C ASP A 238 2.74 -0.32 -25.34
N VAL A 239 2.22 0.21 -24.21
CA VAL A 239 0.81 0.09 -23.84
C VAL A 239 0.09 1.42 -23.89
N LEU A 240 0.79 2.56 -23.68
CA LEU A 240 0.25 3.94 -23.70
C LEU A 240 0.49 4.59 -25.06
#